data_6edaee207c73020410c20e5b3a6b46df
#
_entry.id   6edaee207c73020410c20e5b3a6b46df
#
_cell.length_a   1.000
_cell.length_b   1.000
_cell.length_c   1.000
_cell.angle_alpha   90.00
_cell.angle_beta   90.00
_cell.angle_gamma   90.00
#
_symmetry.space_group_name_H-M   'P 1'
#
loop_
_entity.id
_entity.type
_entity.pdbx_description
1 polymer ?
#
loop_
_entity_poly.entity_id
_entity_poly.type
_entity_poly.pdbx_seq_one_letter_code
_entity_poly.pdbx_strand_id
1 'polypeptide(L)'
;MILSEEHRIKKHNNKKLLHEIDGYCYKVKNLSNSVNYLIKQCYRIHTKIKNGKALEDWEDELIREVNSGITEYNASRSESKRLRYIDSDNGYIADAYFLSWYLKGTEVYKDVPYATCSQICIQEKCREWKSFYRATAEYGKDPKKFKGHPHVPGYLDPKTGRGSLVITSQNFKVDENGNVTMPKFLSGIHIRARHSSVRQIRIKTF
;
A
#
# COMPACT_ATOMS: atom_id res chain seq x y z
N MET A 1 0.68 4.98 24.28
CA MET A 1 0.79 6.27 23.55
C MET A 1 1.82 6.09 22.44
N ILE A 2 1.52 6.51 21.20
CA ILE A 2 2.50 6.53 20.11
C ILE A 2 3.07 7.94 20.07
N LEU A 3 4.38 8.07 20.33
CA LEU A 3 5.08 9.34 20.19
C LEU A 3 5.64 9.44 18.77
N SER A 4 5.56 10.62 18.17
CA SER A 4 6.17 10.91 16.88
C SER A 4 7.00 12.19 16.99
N GLU A 5 8.10 12.21 16.26
CA GLU A 5 8.94 13.40 16.11
C GLU A 5 9.18 13.66 14.62
N GLU A 6 9.29 14.92 14.24
CA GLU A 6 9.51 15.35 12.86
C GLU A 6 10.93 15.93 12.72
N HIS A 7 11.63 15.44 11.70
CA HIS A 7 12.95 15.94 11.31
C HIS A 7 12.88 16.45 9.87
N ARG A 8 13.35 17.66 9.63
CA ARG A 8 13.38 18.29 8.29
C ARG A 8 14.77 18.28 7.72
N ILE A 9 14.94 17.67 6.54
CA ILE A 9 16.19 17.68 5.80
C ILE A 9 16.31 19.00 5.04
N LYS A 10 17.32 19.82 5.38
CA LYS A 10 17.56 21.10 4.71
C LYS A 10 18.06 20.88 3.27
N LYS A 11 17.47 21.61 2.32
CA LYS A 11 17.73 21.45 0.89
C LYS A 11 19.14 21.89 0.46
N HIS A 12 19.73 22.87 1.14
CA HIS A 12 20.94 23.56 0.71
C HIS A 12 22.16 22.66 0.46
N ASN A 13 22.39 21.66 1.33
CA ASN A 13 23.57 20.79 1.23
C ASN A 13 23.25 19.35 0.80
N ASN A 14 22.01 19.06 0.42
CA ASN A 14 21.51 17.69 0.23
C ASN A 14 20.74 17.49 -1.08
N LYS A 15 21.00 18.29 -2.12
CA LYS A 15 20.23 18.23 -3.38
C LYS A 15 20.18 16.84 -4.00
N LYS A 16 21.34 16.15 -4.07
CA LYS A 16 21.43 14.80 -4.65
C LYS A 16 20.61 13.80 -3.83
N LEU A 17 20.79 13.79 -2.51
CA LEU A 17 20.07 12.92 -1.58
C LEU A 17 18.55 13.16 -1.66
N LEU A 18 18.12 14.42 -1.69
CA LEU A 18 16.69 14.75 -1.81
C LEU A 18 16.10 14.30 -3.13
N HIS A 19 16.86 14.39 -4.23
CA HIS A 19 16.42 13.88 -5.53
C HIS A 19 16.30 12.35 -5.53
N GLU A 20 17.23 11.65 -4.92
CA GLU A 20 17.17 10.18 -4.75
C GLU A 20 15.96 9.77 -3.90
N ILE A 21 15.72 10.44 -2.77
CA ILE A 21 14.56 10.21 -1.90
C ILE A 21 13.25 10.47 -2.66
N ASP A 22 13.18 11.56 -3.43
CA ASP A 22 12.01 11.86 -4.25
C ASP A 22 11.73 10.76 -5.27
N GLY A 23 12.79 10.24 -5.91
CA GLY A 23 12.70 9.08 -6.79
C GLY A 23 12.13 7.84 -6.09
N TYR A 24 12.54 7.55 -4.85
CA TYR A 24 11.97 6.44 -4.07
C TYR A 24 10.50 6.69 -3.70
N CYS A 25 10.14 7.90 -3.27
CA CYS A 25 8.76 8.27 -2.99
C CYS A 25 7.87 8.18 -4.25
N TYR A 26 8.41 8.51 -5.42
CA TYR A 26 7.75 8.31 -6.71
C TYR A 26 7.48 6.82 -7.00
N LYS A 27 8.46 5.94 -6.76
CA LYS A 27 8.30 4.49 -6.92
C LYS A 27 7.25 3.92 -5.97
N VAL A 28 7.24 4.36 -4.71
CA VAL A 28 6.19 3.99 -3.75
C VAL A 28 4.82 4.45 -4.21
N LYS A 29 4.69 5.67 -4.79
CA LYS A 29 3.44 6.14 -5.40
C LYS A 29 2.98 5.20 -6.53
N ASN A 30 3.89 4.78 -7.41
CA ASN A 30 3.55 3.88 -8.50
C ASN A 30 3.01 2.55 -7.99
N LEU A 31 3.67 1.94 -7.01
CA LEU A 31 3.18 0.71 -6.37
C LEU A 31 1.81 0.94 -5.71
N SER A 32 1.63 2.03 -4.95
CA SER A 32 0.36 2.37 -4.32
C SER A 32 -0.77 2.49 -5.35
N ASN A 33 -0.52 3.14 -6.47
CA ASN A 33 -1.49 3.31 -7.54
C ASN A 33 -1.80 1.99 -8.26
N SER A 34 -0.80 1.12 -8.48
CA SER A 34 -0.99 -0.20 -9.08
C SER A 34 -1.85 -1.11 -8.19
N VAL A 35 -1.58 -1.12 -6.88
CA VAL A 35 -2.40 -1.85 -5.89
C VAL A 35 -3.84 -1.31 -5.88
N ASN A 36 -3.99 0.02 -5.87
CA ASN A 36 -5.29 0.66 -5.90
C ASN A 36 -6.07 0.32 -7.19
N TYR A 37 -5.38 0.32 -8.33
CA TYR A 37 -5.95 -0.06 -9.62
C TYR A 37 -6.50 -1.49 -9.56
N LEU A 38 -5.68 -2.45 -9.14
CA LEU A 38 -6.07 -3.86 -9.10
C LEU A 38 -7.31 -4.08 -8.21
N ILE A 39 -7.29 -3.57 -6.99
CA ILE A 39 -8.42 -3.72 -6.06
C ILE A 39 -9.67 -3.02 -6.63
N LYS A 40 -9.52 -1.83 -7.20
CA LYS A 40 -10.63 -1.07 -7.78
C LYS A 40 -11.26 -1.77 -8.98
N GLN A 41 -10.45 -2.36 -9.86
CA GLN A 41 -11.00 -3.12 -10.99
C GLN A 41 -11.75 -4.36 -10.53
N CYS A 42 -11.19 -5.16 -9.62
CA CYS A 42 -11.89 -6.31 -9.06
C CYS A 42 -13.23 -5.92 -8.40
N TYR A 43 -13.25 -4.80 -7.66
CA TYR A 43 -14.47 -4.28 -7.07
C TYR A 43 -15.53 -3.88 -8.14
N ARG A 44 -15.10 -3.22 -9.21
CA ARG A 44 -15.99 -2.81 -10.32
C ARG A 44 -16.53 -4.00 -11.09
N ILE A 45 -15.67 -4.96 -11.42
CA ILE A 45 -16.02 -6.18 -12.15
C ILE A 45 -17.01 -6.99 -11.32
N HIS A 46 -16.75 -7.21 -10.02
CA HIS A 46 -17.71 -7.84 -9.12
C HIS A 46 -19.08 -7.14 -9.18
N THR A 47 -19.09 -5.80 -9.16
CA THR A 47 -20.34 -5.03 -9.24
C THR A 47 -21.07 -5.26 -10.57
N LYS A 48 -20.35 -5.38 -11.69
CA LYS A 48 -20.94 -5.73 -13.00
C LYS A 48 -21.54 -7.12 -12.98
N ILE A 49 -20.77 -8.11 -12.51
CA ILE A 49 -21.23 -9.52 -12.41
C ILE A 49 -22.48 -9.61 -11.53
N LYS A 50 -22.45 -9.01 -10.34
CA LYS A 50 -23.58 -8.98 -9.41
C LYS A 50 -24.86 -8.39 -10.02
N ASN A 51 -24.71 -7.41 -10.90
CA ASN A 51 -25.83 -6.76 -11.58
C ASN A 51 -26.20 -7.41 -12.94
N GLY A 52 -25.65 -8.58 -13.25
CA GLY A 52 -25.91 -9.30 -14.51
C GLY A 52 -25.42 -8.58 -15.77
N LYS A 53 -24.43 -7.68 -15.64
CA LYS A 53 -23.85 -6.96 -16.77
C LYS A 53 -22.72 -7.79 -17.40
N ALA A 54 -22.65 -7.79 -18.73
CA ALA A 54 -21.56 -8.41 -19.45
C ALA A 54 -20.22 -7.76 -19.12
N LEU A 55 -19.17 -8.56 -19.09
CA LEU A 55 -17.78 -8.10 -18.96
C LEU A 55 -17.21 -7.82 -20.34
N GLU A 56 -16.27 -6.90 -20.40
CA GLU A 56 -15.39 -6.70 -21.55
C GLU A 56 -14.26 -7.76 -21.52
N ASP A 57 -13.66 -8.07 -22.66
CA ASP A 57 -12.64 -9.13 -22.78
C ASP A 57 -11.48 -8.95 -21.77
N TRP A 58 -11.00 -7.73 -21.60
CA TRP A 58 -9.93 -7.43 -20.65
C TRP A 58 -10.35 -7.57 -19.18
N GLU A 59 -11.64 -7.34 -18.86
CA GLU A 59 -12.18 -7.54 -17.51
C GLU A 59 -12.29 -9.03 -17.18
N ASP A 60 -12.70 -9.82 -18.15
CA ASP A 60 -12.78 -11.27 -18.02
C ASP A 60 -11.38 -11.90 -17.92
N GLU A 61 -10.42 -11.41 -18.69
CA GLU A 61 -9.01 -11.81 -18.58
C GLU A 61 -8.44 -11.47 -17.19
N LEU A 62 -8.61 -10.23 -16.73
CA LEU A 62 -8.12 -9.79 -15.42
C LEU A 62 -8.69 -10.66 -14.28
N ILE A 63 -9.98 -10.98 -14.31
CA ILE A 63 -10.61 -11.82 -13.28
C ILE A 63 -10.08 -13.25 -13.33
N ARG A 64 -9.88 -13.80 -14.52
CA ARG A 64 -9.26 -15.14 -14.66
C ARG A 64 -7.85 -15.17 -14.09
N GLU A 65 -7.02 -14.16 -14.38
CA GLU A 65 -5.66 -14.05 -13.83
C GLU A 65 -5.66 -13.92 -12.30
N VAL A 66 -6.49 -13.04 -11.74
CA VAL A 66 -6.60 -12.85 -10.30
C VAL A 66 -7.07 -14.13 -9.61
N ASN A 67 -8.09 -14.80 -10.15
CA ASN A 67 -8.62 -16.03 -9.60
C ASN A 67 -7.63 -17.20 -9.72
N SER A 68 -6.83 -17.25 -10.79
CA SER A 68 -5.71 -18.19 -10.91
C SER A 68 -4.67 -17.94 -9.81
N GLY A 69 -4.29 -16.69 -9.58
CA GLY A 69 -3.41 -16.31 -8.48
C GLY A 69 -3.98 -16.68 -7.09
N ILE A 70 -5.28 -16.52 -6.88
CA ILE A 70 -5.96 -16.96 -5.64
C ILE A 70 -5.86 -18.48 -5.49
N THR A 71 -6.02 -19.24 -6.57
CA THR A 71 -5.88 -20.71 -6.56
C THR A 71 -4.48 -21.12 -6.09
N GLU A 72 -3.44 -20.55 -6.69
CA GLU A 72 -2.04 -20.82 -6.33
C GLU A 72 -1.74 -20.42 -4.88
N TYR A 73 -2.19 -19.23 -4.48
CA TYR A 73 -2.00 -18.74 -3.12
C TYR A 73 -2.69 -19.63 -2.08
N ASN A 74 -3.87 -20.15 -2.39
CA ASN A 74 -4.65 -21.03 -1.52
C ASN A 74 -4.09 -22.45 -1.41
N ALA A 75 -3.30 -22.91 -2.38
CA ALA A 75 -2.77 -24.28 -2.43
C ALA A 75 -1.96 -24.68 -1.20
N SER A 76 -1.25 -23.72 -0.58
CA SER A 76 -0.43 -23.93 0.63
C SER A 76 -1.10 -23.50 1.93
N ARG A 77 -2.43 -23.21 1.94
CA ARG A 77 -3.13 -22.62 3.09
C ARG A 77 -4.21 -23.53 3.64
N SER A 78 -4.35 -23.51 4.97
CA SER A 78 -5.50 -24.14 5.63
C SER A 78 -6.81 -23.48 5.18
N GLU A 79 -7.88 -24.24 5.17
CA GLU A 79 -9.20 -23.82 4.68
C GLU A 79 -9.67 -22.49 5.30
N SER A 80 -9.50 -22.32 6.59
CA SER A 80 -9.85 -21.09 7.32
C SER A 80 -9.06 -19.82 6.90
N LYS A 81 -7.94 -20.00 6.18
CA LYS A 81 -7.08 -18.90 5.71
C LYS A 81 -7.13 -18.70 4.18
N ARG A 82 -7.96 -19.48 3.49
CA ARG A 82 -8.13 -19.34 2.05
C ARG A 82 -8.90 -18.08 1.69
N LEU A 83 -8.48 -17.47 0.61
CA LEU A 83 -9.21 -16.36 0.00
C LEU A 83 -10.35 -16.89 -0.86
N ARG A 84 -11.43 -16.14 -0.91
CA ARG A 84 -12.53 -16.38 -1.83
C ARG A 84 -12.19 -15.84 -3.20
N TYR A 85 -12.68 -16.52 -4.24
CA TYR A 85 -12.60 -16.03 -5.62
C TYR A 85 -13.40 -14.75 -5.81
N ILE A 86 -13.04 -13.99 -6.82
CA ILE A 86 -13.86 -12.86 -7.28
C ILE A 86 -14.96 -13.40 -8.17
N ASP A 87 -16.21 -13.19 -7.76
CA ASP A 87 -17.41 -13.67 -8.40
C ASP A 87 -18.61 -12.74 -8.12
N SER A 88 -19.85 -13.22 -8.27
CA SER A 88 -21.07 -12.47 -7.93
C SER A 88 -21.22 -12.15 -6.45
N ASP A 89 -20.62 -12.96 -5.57
CA ASP A 89 -20.78 -12.87 -4.12
C ASP A 89 -19.62 -12.20 -3.42
N ASN A 90 -18.45 -12.14 -4.08
CA ASN A 90 -17.24 -11.59 -3.52
C ASN A 90 -16.44 -10.74 -4.50
N GLY A 91 -16.31 -9.45 -4.20
CA GLY A 91 -15.41 -8.52 -4.90
C GLY A 91 -14.21 -8.08 -4.07
N TYR A 92 -13.92 -8.76 -2.95
CA TYR A 92 -12.93 -8.33 -1.99
C TYR A 92 -11.60 -9.05 -2.16
N ILE A 93 -10.57 -8.32 -2.58
CA ILE A 93 -9.17 -8.81 -2.66
C ILE A 93 -8.18 -7.98 -1.84
N ALA A 94 -8.64 -7.05 -0.99
CA ALA A 94 -7.77 -6.18 -0.21
C ALA A 94 -7.10 -6.94 0.96
N ASP A 95 -6.48 -8.09 0.66
CA ASP A 95 -5.62 -8.84 1.55
C ASP A 95 -4.15 -8.51 1.28
N ALA A 96 -3.45 -7.97 2.29
CA ALA A 96 -2.10 -7.47 2.11
C ALA A 96 -1.06 -8.59 1.90
N TYR A 97 -1.31 -9.78 2.44
CA TYR A 97 -0.41 -10.92 2.26
C TYR A 97 -0.54 -11.49 0.85
N PHE A 98 -1.77 -11.64 0.37
CA PHE A 98 -2.05 -12.06 -1.00
C PHE A 98 -1.45 -11.07 -2.00
N LEU A 99 -1.77 -9.79 -1.88
CA LEU A 99 -1.30 -8.77 -2.83
C LEU A 99 0.22 -8.61 -2.80
N SER A 100 0.87 -8.77 -1.64
CA SER A 100 2.33 -8.77 -1.56
C SER A 100 2.93 -9.98 -2.27
N TRP A 101 2.31 -11.15 -2.15
CA TRP A 101 2.72 -12.37 -2.84
C TRP A 101 2.47 -12.26 -4.35
N TYR A 102 1.30 -11.81 -4.75
CA TYR A 102 0.86 -11.69 -6.14
C TYR A 102 1.71 -10.69 -6.94
N LEU A 103 2.04 -9.55 -6.32
CA LEU A 103 2.81 -8.49 -6.98
C LEU A 103 4.32 -8.64 -6.86
N LYS A 104 4.85 -9.56 -6.04
CA LYS A 104 6.29 -9.69 -5.74
C LYS A 104 7.18 -9.83 -6.98
N GLY A 105 6.67 -10.44 -8.06
CA GLY A 105 7.37 -10.62 -9.33
C GLY A 105 7.40 -9.38 -10.21
N THR A 106 6.54 -8.40 -9.98
CA THR A 106 6.36 -7.23 -10.86
C THR A 106 7.45 -6.17 -10.67
N GLU A 107 7.72 -5.41 -11.73
CA GLU A 107 8.70 -4.30 -11.69
C GLU A 107 8.30 -3.25 -10.66
N VAL A 108 7.02 -2.86 -10.58
CA VAL A 108 6.55 -1.85 -9.61
C VAL A 108 6.80 -2.25 -8.16
N TYR A 109 6.82 -3.55 -7.85
CA TYR A 109 7.14 -4.05 -6.51
C TYR A 109 8.64 -4.02 -6.25
N LYS A 110 9.45 -4.47 -7.23
CA LYS A 110 10.91 -4.55 -7.15
C LYS A 110 11.58 -3.18 -7.16
N ASP A 111 10.99 -2.21 -7.80
CA ASP A 111 11.48 -0.83 -7.89
C ASP A 111 11.55 -0.12 -6.53
N VAL A 112 10.69 -0.50 -5.57
CA VAL A 112 10.75 0.03 -4.21
C VAL A 112 11.96 -0.56 -3.49
N PRO A 113 12.82 0.26 -2.84
CA PRO A 113 14.17 -0.14 -2.43
C PRO A 113 14.26 -1.32 -1.44
N TYR A 114 13.19 -1.59 -0.70
CA TYR A 114 13.13 -2.74 0.22
C TYR A 114 11.77 -3.43 0.16
N ALA A 115 11.76 -4.74 0.23
CA ALA A 115 10.53 -5.54 0.27
C ALA A 115 9.60 -5.13 1.42
N THR A 116 10.15 -4.75 2.57
CA THR A 116 9.36 -4.23 3.71
C THR A 116 8.65 -2.92 3.37
N CYS A 117 9.28 -2.02 2.60
CA CYS A 117 8.64 -0.78 2.14
C CYS A 117 7.48 -1.09 1.19
N SER A 118 7.67 -2.04 0.25
CA SER A 118 6.62 -2.49 -0.66
C SER A 118 5.45 -3.11 0.10
N GLN A 119 5.73 -3.98 1.06
CA GLN A 119 4.71 -4.62 1.90
C GLN A 119 3.91 -3.61 2.72
N ILE A 120 4.56 -2.60 3.31
CA ILE A 120 3.87 -1.56 4.08
C ILE A 120 3.01 -0.70 3.16
N CYS A 121 3.50 -0.31 1.98
CA CYS A 121 2.72 0.42 0.98
C CYS A 121 1.43 -0.36 0.63
N ILE A 122 1.55 -1.66 0.37
CA ILE A 122 0.40 -2.53 0.09
C ILE A 122 -0.53 -2.62 1.29
N GLN A 123 0.00 -2.80 2.51
CA GLN A 123 -0.80 -2.85 3.74
C GLN A 123 -1.58 -1.56 3.98
N GLU A 124 -0.98 -0.40 3.73
CA GLU A 124 -1.65 0.90 3.87
C GLU A 124 -2.80 1.02 2.87
N LYS A 125 -2.58 0.66 1.61
CA LYS A 125 -3.64 0.69 0.59
C LYS A 125 -4.76 -0.30 0.90
N CYS A 126 -4.44 -1.51 1.38
CA CYS A 126 -5.45 -2.46 1.84
C CYS A 126 -6.26 -1.93 3.03
N ARG A 127 -5.64 -1.19 3.97
CA ARG A 127 -6.35 -0.55 5.09
C ARG A 127 -7.33 0.52 4.62
N GLU A 128 -6.96 1.34 3.63
CA GLU A 128 -7.86 2.32 3.02
C GLU A 128 -9.10 1.64 2.41
N TRP A 129 -8.90 0.56 1.65
CA TRP A 129 -9.99 -0.21 1.08
C TRP A 129 -10.86 -0.89 2.13
N LYS A 130 -10.26 -1.47 3.18
CA LYS A 130 -11.01 -2.03 4.33
C LYS A 130 -11.88 -0.97 5.00
N SER A 131 -11.35 0.24 5.16
CA SER A 131 -12.10 1.37 5.72
C SER A 131 -13.26 1.77 4.81
N PHE A 132 -13.04 1.82 3.50
CA PHE A 132 -14.10 2.08 2.51
C PHE A 132 -15.22 1.01 2.59
N TYR A 133 -14.88 -0.28 2.59
CA TYR A 133 -15.89 -1.35 2.68
C TYR A 133 -16.71 -1.25 3.98
N ARG A 134 -16.05 -0.99 5.11
CA ARG A 134 -16.74 -0.79 6.39
C ARG A 134 -17.67 0.42 6.35
N ALA A 135 -17.17 1.55 5.85
CA ALA A 135 -17.95 2.77 5.74
C ALA A 135 -19.17 2.59 4.82
N THR A 136 -19.02 1.87 3.71
CA THR A 136 -20.13 1.58 2.78
C THR A 136 -21.18 0.68 3.44
N ALA A 137 -20.75 -0.34 4.20
CA ALA A 137 -21.66 -1.22 4.92
C ALA A 137 -22.43 -0.46 6.03
N GLU A 138 -21.77 0.42 6.78
CA GLU A 138 -22.42 1.25 7.79
C GLU A 138 -23.32 2.32 7.16
N TYR A 139 -22.91 2.91 6.04
CA TYR A 139 -23.75 3.85 5.29
C TYR A 139 -25.07 3.19 4.83
N GLY A 140 -25.00 1.94 4.39
CA GLY A 140 -26.20 1.17 4.00
C GLY A 140 -27.19 0.95 5.15
N LYS A 141 -26.70 0.90 6.41
CA LYS A 141 -27.55 0.73 7.60
C LYS A 141 -28.11 2.07 8.09
N ASP A 142 -27.31 3.11 8.10
CA ASP A 142 -27.70 4.44 8.59
C ASP A 142 -26.95 5.56 7.85
N PRO A 143 -27.50 6.03 6.72
CA PRO A 143 -26.89 7.10 5.93
C PRO A 143 -26.74 8.43 6.69
N LYS A 144 -27.59 8.66 7.72
CA LYS A 144 -27.60 9.93 8.48
C LYS A 144 -26.34 10.14 9.32
N LYS A 145 -25.60 9.07 9.62
CA LYS A 145 -24.29 9.14 10.32
C LYS A 145 -23.17 9.73 9.49
N PHE A 146 -23.35 9.89 8.19
CA PHE A 146 -22.33 10.31 7.26
C PHE A 146 -22.68 11.67 6.63
N LYS A 147 -21.65 12.47 6.34
CA LYS A 147 -21.80 13.73 5.59
C LYS A 147 -22.09 13.52 4.09
N GLY A 148 -21.91 12.31 3.60
CA GLY A 148 -22.13 11.93 2.21
C GLY A 148 -21.79 10.47 1.98
N HIS A 149 -21.99 9.98 0.74
CA HIS A 149 -21.68 8.60 0.37
C HIS A 149 -20.16 8.33 0.48
N PRO A 150 -19.73 7.21 1.07
CA PRO A 150 -18.32 6.82 1.08
C PRO A 150 -17.75 6.70 -0.33
N HIS A 151 -16.55 7.24 -0.54
CA HIS A 151 -15.87 7.19 -1.82
C HIS A 151 -14.77 6.14 -1.82
N VAL A 152 -14.58 5.48 -2.98
CA VAL A 152 -13.46 4.55 -3.19
C VAL A 152 -12.13 5.28 -3.00
N PRO A 153 -11.09 4.59 -2.51
CA PRO A 153 -9.76 5.17 -2.40
C PRO A 153 -9.26 5.77 -3.72
N GLY A 154 -8.76 6.99 -3.65
CA GLY A 154 -8.25 7.72 -4.80
C GLY A 154 -6.85 7.28 -5.21
N TYR A 155 -6.44 7.73 -6.40
CA TYR A 155 -5.05 7.63 -6.86
C TYR A 155 -4.24 8.83 -6.37
N LEU A 156 -2.96 8.60 -6.10
CA LEU A 156 -2.00 9.70 -6.00
C LEU A 156 -1.77 10.29 -7.38
N ASP A 157 -1.62 11.62 -7.44
CA ASP A 157 -1.43 12.33 -8.72
C ASP A 157 -0.27 11.72 -9.54
N PRO A 158 -0.44 11.49 -10.84
CA PRO A 158 0.56 10.84 -11.67
C PRO A 158 1.89 11.59 -11.75
N LYS A 159 1.86 12.91 -11.76
CA LYS A 159 3.05 13.78 -11.95
C LYS A 159 3.64 14.26 -10.61
N THR A 160 2.81 14.80 -9.74
CA THR A 160 3.21 15.47 -8.50
C THR A 160 3.07 14.60 -7.27
N GLY A 161 2.21 13.57 -7.31
CA GLY A 161 1.99 12.69 -6.18
C GLY A 161 3.24 11.94 -5.74
N ARG A 162 3.40 11.77 -4.43
CA ARG A 162 4.49 11.02 -3.81
C ARG A 162 3.94 10.08 -2.74
N GLY A 163 4.41 8.84 -2.74
CA GLY A 163 4.15 7.90 -1.67
C GLY A 163 5.08 8.14 -0.49
N SER A 164 4.71 7.62 0.69
CA SER A 164 5.60 7.65 1.85
C SER A 164 6.55 6.47 1.83
N LEU A 165 7.86 6.72 1.86
CA LEU A 165 8.86 5.67 2.05
C LEU A 165 8.91 5.32 3.54
N VAL A 166 8.56 4.09 3.89
CA VAL A 166 8.47 3.65 5.28
C VAL A 166 9.54 2.62 5.57
N ILE A 167 10.35 2.87 6.59
CA ILE A 167 11.44 2.01 7.04
C ILE A 167 11.13 1.55 8.45
N THR A 168 11.14 0.24 8.66
CA THR A 168 10.90 -0.37 9.97
C THR A 168 12.20 -0.55 10.75
N SER A 169 12.09 -0.77 12.06
CA SER A 169 13.22 -1.04 12.95
C SER A 169 14.07 -2.27 12.58
N GLN A 170 13.60 -3.11 11.65
CA GLN A 170 14.40 -4.18 11.08
C GLN A 170 15.50 -3.68 10.12
N ASN A 171 15.34 -2.47 9.58
CA ASN A 171 16.19 -1.90 8.53
C ASN A 171 17.02 -0.70 9.00
N PHE A 172 16.92 -0.29 10.25
CA PHE A 172 17.75 0.75 10.87
C PHE A 172 18.12 0.38 12.32
N LYS A 173 19.10 1.05 12.87
CA LYS A 173 19.50 0.91 14.27
C LYS A 173 19.52 2.28 14.96
N VAL A 174 19.25 2.31 16.25
CA VAL A 174 19.38 3.50 17.09
C VAL A 174 20.38 3.16 18.20
N ASP A 175 21.44 3.96 18.33
CA ASP A 175 22.43 3.79 19.39
C ASP A 175 21.96 4.41 20.73
N GLU A 176 22.77 4.23 21.78
CA GLU A 176 22.50 4.75 23.13
C GLU A 176 22.40 6.28 23.18
N ASN A 177 23.04 6.96 22.25
CA ASN A 177 23.01 8.42 22.11
C ASN A 177 21.83 8.91 21.24
N GLY A 178 21.01 7.99 20.72
CA GLY A 178 19.89 8.29 19.85
C GLY A 178 20.27 8.46 18.39
N ASN A 179 21.53 8.24 17.97
CA ASN A 179 21.87 8.35 16.55
C ASN A 179 21.26 7.19 15.75
N VAL A 180 20.62 7.53 14.65
CA VAL A 180 19.98 6.56 13.77
C VAL A 180 20.92 6.17 12.64
N THR A 181 21.30 4.89 12.58
CA THR A 181 22.03 4.31 11.46
C THR A 181 21.03 3.87 10.40
N MET A 182 20.92 4.66 9.32
CA MET A 182 20.02 4.40 8.20
C MET A 182 20.53 3.27 7.29
N PRO A 183 19.65 2.60 6.53
CA PRO A 183 20.08 1.65 5.52
C PRO A 183 20.95 2.31 4.44
N LYS A 184 21.79 1.52 3.76
CA LYS A 184 22.82 2.01 2.81
C LYS A 184 22.30 3.03 1.79
N PHE A 185 21.11 2.80 1.23
CA PHE A 185 20.52 3.71 0.22
C PHE A 185 20.04 5.06 0.80
N LEU A 186 20.04 5.20 2.14
CA LEU A 186 19.69 6.41 2.87
C LEU A 186 20.81 6.84 3.84
N SER A 187 22.04 6.34 3.66
CA SER A 187 23.17 6.60 4.54
C SER A 187 23.54 8.08 4.68
N GLY A 188 23.12 8.91 3.71
CA GLY A 188 23.28 10.37 3.80
C GLY A 188 22.28 11.08 4.72
N ILE A 189 21.31 10.36 5.31
CA ILE A 189 20.37 10.92 6.27
C ILE A 189 20.92 10.71 7.67
N HIS A 190 21.19 11.82 8.37
CA HIS A 190 21.64 11.81 9.75
C HIS A 190 20.51 12.34 10.65
N ILE A 191 20.01 11.47 11.52
CA ILE A 191 18.94 11.77 12.47
C ILE A 191 19.41 11.40 13.87
N ARG A 192 19.07 12.22 14.83
CA ARG A 192 19.20 11.90 16.25
C ARG A 192 17.79 11.83 16.84
N ALA A 193 17.35 10.62 17.16
CA ALA A 193 16.07 10.37 17.80
C ALA A 193 16.12 10.76 19.28
N ARG A 194 15.03 11.31 19.80
CA ARG A 194 14.88 11.63 21.23
C ARG A 194 14.62 10.39 22.09
N HIS A 195 14.14 9.32 21.47
CA HIS A 195 13.78 8.08 22.13
C HIS A 195 14.49 6.90 21.46
N SER A 196 14.99 5.96 22.25
CA SER A 196 15.66 4.73 21.76
C SER A 196 14.69 3.72 21.15
N SER A 197 13.40 3.80 21.47
CA SER A 197 12.37 2.85 21.02
C SER A 197 11.70 3.23 19.70
N VAL A 198 12.48 3.70 18.72
CA VAL A 198 11.94 4.03 17.38
C VAL A 198 11.54 2.74 16.66
N ARG A 199 10.28 2.65 16.25
CA ARG A 199 9.75 1.47 15.54
C ARG A 199 9.72 1.66 14.03
N GLN A 200 9.58 2.90 13.57
CA GLN A 200 9.37 3.22 12.17
C GLN A 200 9.87 4.64 11.86
N ILE A 201 10.47 4.79 10.70
CA ILE A 201 10.82 6.08 10.10
C ILE A 201 9.99 6.23 8.82
N ARG A 202 9.31 7.36 8.68
CA ARG A 202 8.51 7.68 7.51
C ARG A 202 9.09 8.91 6.81
N ILE A 203 9.50 8.73 5.57
CA ILE A 203 10.06 9.80 4.74
C ILE A 203 9.01 10.23 3.72
N LYS A 204 8.81 11.52 3.62
CA LYS A 204 7.92 12.15 2.63
C LYS A 204 8.67 13.30 1.95
N THR A 205 8.39 13.50 0.68
CA THR A 205 8.78 14.69 -0.08
C THR A 205 7.53 15.53 -0.37
N PHE A 206 7.71 16.84 -0.48
CA PHE A 206 6.65 17.83 -0.70
C PHE A 206 7.00 18.69 -1.90
#